data_6ed54dffbf6dd4ca19dbc12f1b26f85a
#
_entry.id   6ed54dffbf6dd4ca19dbc12f1b26f85a
#
_cell.length_a   1.000
_cell.length_b   1.000
_cell.length_c   1.000
_cell.angle_alpha   90.00
_cell.angle_beta   90.00
_cell.angle_gamma   90.00
#
_symmetry.space_group_name_H-M   'P 1'
#
loop_
_entity.id
_entity.type
_entity.pdbx_description
1 polymer ?
#
loop_
_entity_poly.entity_id
_entity_poly.type
_entity_poly.pdbx_seq_one_letter_code
_entity_poly.pdbx_strand_id
1 'polypeptide(L)'
;MRFIYLFVFLLSFSSSAQIELSNLFSDNMVLQQESHVNFWGKAKKNQELIIYTSWSGKIIRTIVKDDGSWEVKIKTPSAGGPYNIQVTCDGETKTINNILIGEVWLASGQSNMEMTLSGNNREPVIGSLDAIANSNNTKIRFFNVKVKVSEERIDDTEGEWLEANFKNTPDFSAVAYSFAKYLNQVLDIPFGIINSPKDGSVAEAWISPDVLKKITTDKELSYYAKQPHNNPSVLFNGMINAIIPFTIKGVIWYQGEGNSGRYQNYMKLMNGLIKNWRDEWGLGDFPFYFVQLAPNGSLGQGNGTSQAFLREAQLRTMLSVENTGMAVTLDIGSTITNHPPEKLLIGKRLAYWALAKNYGFNGLPHSGPVYESMKVKNNKVYVNFKFAKNGVTSYGKPLSGFEIAGEDKIFYSADASIDPHWSAGWENRSVLTLSNKNVPNPLYIRYGWKNYIKGALYNVEGLPASSFRSYDFD
;
A
#
# COMPACT_ATOMS: atom_id res chain seq x y z
N MET A 1 80.73 -14.14 16.12
CA MET A 1 79.35 -14.38 15.73
C MET A 1 78.48 -13.55 16.70
N ARG A 2 77.82 -12.49 16.18
CA ARG A 2 76.86 -11.67 16.94
C ARG A 2 75.47 -12.17 16.65
N PHE A 3 74.75 -12.69 17.63
CA PHE A 3 73.36 -13.06 17.55
C PHE A 3 72.48 -11.81 17.69
N ILE A 4 71.71 -11.46 16.67
CA ILE A 4 70.67 -10.43 16.70
C ILE A 4 69.38 -11.12 17.12
N TYR A 5 68.86 -10.80 18.32
CA TYR A 5 67.52 -11.21 18.76
C TYR A 5 66.52 -10.28 18.15
N LEU A 6 65.69 -10.78 17.18
CA LEU A 6 64.58 -10.08 16.61
C LEU A 6 63.35 -10.22 17.59
N PHE A 7 63.05 -9.13 18.29
CA PHE A 7 61.86 -9.08 19.14
C PHE A 7 60.63 -8.77 18.26
N VAL A 8 59.84 -9.80 17.93
CA VAL A 8 58.56 -9.65 17.24
C VAL A 8 57.51 -9.15 18.23
N PHE A 9 57.17 -7.89 18.17
CA PHE A 9 56.04 -7.30 18.92
C PHE A 9 54.74 -7.75 18.22
N LEU A 10 54.04 -8.76 18.76
CA LEU A 10 52.70 -9.12 18.39
C LEU A 10 51.75 -8.02 18.88
N LEU A 11 51.42 -7.07 18.03
CA LEU A 11 50.31 -6.15 18.22
C LEU A 11 49.02 -6.96 18.15
N SER A 12 48.44 -7.30 19.29
CA SER A 12 47.09 -7.84 19.40
C SER A 12 46.11 -6.72 18.98
N PHE A 13 45.67 -6.71 17.74
CA PHE A 13 44.48 -5.93 17.36
C PHE A 13 43.28 -6.57 18.07
N SER A 14 42.88 -6.00 19.21
CA SER A 14 41.59 -6.24 19.81
C SER A 14 40.54 -5.68 18.82
N SER A 15 39.99 -6.53 17.97
CA SER A 15 38.77 -6.19 17.23
C SER A 15 37.66 -6.00 18.26
N SER A 16 37.44 -4.76 18.65
CA SER A 16 36.23 -4.40 19.40
C SER A 16 35.06 -4.67 18.49
N ALA A 17 34.14 -5.54 18.85
CA ALA A 17 32.92 -5.76 18.06
C ALA A 17 32.07 -4.49 18.21
N GLN A 18 32.01 -3.71 17.15
CA GLN A 18 31.30 -2.44 17.06
C GLN A 18 29.80 -2.67 17.25
N ILE A 19 29.08 -1.70 17.85
CA ILE A 19 27.62 -1.68 17.89
C ILE A 19 27.10 -1.51 16.46
N GLU A 20 26.38 -2.50 15.94
CA GLU A 20 25.74 -2.47 14.64
C GLU A 20 24.22 -2.38 14.84
N LEU A 21 23.59 -1.37 14.29
CA LEU A 21 22.14 -1.20 14.25
C LEU A 21 21.64 -1.50 12.85
N SER A 22 20.41 -2.02 12.72
CA SER A 22 19.76 -2.05 11.42
C SER A 22 19.72 -0.65 10.81
N ASN A 23 19.88 -0.54 9.50
CA ASN A 23 19.83 0.75 8.79
C ASN A 23 18.49 1.49 8.99
N LEU A 24 17.43 0.78 9.36
CA LEU A 24 16.15 1.38 9.76
C LEU A 24 16.28 2.27 11.01
N PHE A 25 17.30 2.03 11.86
CA PHE A 25 17.59 2.82 13.06
C PHE A 25 18.73 3.80 12.80
N SER A 26 18.42 4.86 12.10
CA SER A 26 19.35 5.93 11.77
C SER A 26 18.76 7.29 12.12
N ASP A 27 19.58 8.32 12.06
CA ASP A 27 19.14 9.70 12.24
C ASP A 27 17.93 10.01 11.36
N ASN A 28 17.06 10.87 11.85
CA ASN A 28 15.80 11.25 11.22
C ASN A 28 14.71 10.18 11.16
N MET A 29 14.86 9.01 11.78
CA MET A 29 13.81 7.99 11.78
C MET A 29 12.53 8.47 12.44
N VAL A 30 11.41 7.83 12.07
CA VAL A 30 10.13 7.93 12.77
C VAL A 30 9.82 6.60 13.44
N LEU A 31 9.47 6.62 14.71
CA LEU A 31 8.98 5.45 15.45
C LEU A 31 7.48 5.53 15.67
N GLN A 32 6.81 4.37 15.61
CA GLN A 32 5.36 4.28 15.85
C GLN A 32 5.02 4.78 17.26
N GLN A 33 4.06 5.72 17.36
CA GLN A 33 3.57 6.26 18.62
C GLN A 33 2.74 5.26 19.43
N GLU A 34 2.64 5.50 20.76
CA GLU A 34 1.79 4.76 21.71
C GLU A 34 1.90 3.23 21.57
N SER A 35 3.13 2.75 21.34
CA SER A 35 3.43 1.37 21.03
C SER A 35 4.60 0.82 21.86
N HIS A 36 4.83 -0.47 21.72
CA HIS A 36 6.07 -1.13 22.12
C HIS A 36 6.84 -1.47 20.85
N VAL A 37 7.75 -0.58 20.43
CA VAL A 37 8.51 -0.76 19.20
C VAL A 37 9.67 -1.73 19.43
N ASN A 38 9.87 -2.65 18.51
CA ASN A 38 11.06 -3.49 18.51
C ASN A 38 12.27 -2.63 18.14
N PHE A 39 13.39 -2.87 18.83
CA PHE A 39 14.66 -2.22 18.59
C PHE A 39 15.77 -3.27 18.72
N TRP A 40 16.59 -3.44 17.68
CA TRP A 40 17.52 -4.58 17.56
C TRP A 40 18.80 -4.21 16.86
N GLY A 41 19.77 -5.09 16.96
CA GLY A 41 21.07 -4.95 16.31
C GLY A 41 22.03 -6.05 16.70
N LYS A 42 23.31 -5.80 16.47
CA LYS A 42 24.41 -6.66 16.89
C LYS A 42 25.40 -5.87 17.74
N ALA A 43 26.06 -6.54 18.67
CA ALA A 43 27.13 -5.97 19.49
C ALA A 43 28.03 -7.11 20.03
N LYS A 44 28.97 -6.76 20.89
CA LYS A 44 29.88 -7.74 21.50
C LYS A 44 29.10 -8.73 22.37
N LYS A 45 29.18 -10.02 22.02
CA LYS A 45 28.47 -11.10 22.70
C LYS A 45 28.73 -11.14 24.21
N ASN A 46 27.74 -11.53 24.96
CA ASN A 46 27.77 -11.71 26.42
C ASN A 46 28.09 -10.44 27.23
N GLN A 47 28.00 -9.25 26.56
CA GLN A 47 28.13 -7.97 27.26
C GLN A 47 26.77 -7.36 27.59
N GLU A 48 26.73 -6.56 28.64
CA GLU A 48 25.56 -5.74 28.94
C GLU A 48 25.44 -4.64 27.90
N LEU A 49 24.24 -4.49 27.32
CA LEU A 49 23.88 -3.41 26.42
C LEU A 49 22.86 -2.50 27.11
N ILE A 50 23.14 -1.20 27.09
CA ILE A 50 22.37 -0.16 27.78
C ILE A 50 21.77 0.74 26.72
N ILE A 51 20.45 0.97 26.79
CA ILE A 51 19.72 1.86 25.89
C ILE A 51 19.08 2.96 26.73
N TYR A 52 19.38 4.19 26.37
CA TYR A 52 18.75 5.40 26.94
C TYR A 52 17.87 6.06 25.88
N THR A 53 16.67 6.49 26.28
CA THR A 53 15.74 7.21 25.41
C THR A 53 15.40 8.57 26.00
N SER A 54 15.61 9.65 25.26
CA SER A 54 15.43 11.01 25.76
C SER A 54 13.98 11.38 26.09
N TRP A 55 12.98 10.72 25.49
CA TRP A 55 11.57 10.96 25.80
C TRP A 55 11.08 10.38 27.13
N SER A 56 11.73 9.37 27.63
CA SER A 56 11.33 8.72 28.88
C SER A 56 12.30 8.96 30.03
N GLY A 57 13.54 9.32 29.73
CA GLY A 57 14.64 9.34 30.70
C GLY A 57 14.98 7.96 31.29
N LYS A 58 14.40 6.88 30.76
CA LYS A 58 14.59 5.53 31.28
C LYS A 58 15.74 4.82 30.58
N ILE A 59 16.40 3.96 31.36
CA ILE A 59 17.44 3.05 30.90
C ILE A 59 16.84 1.66 30.76
N ILE A 60 17.05 1.06 29.59
CA ILE A 60 16.71 -0.33 29.28
C ILE A 60 18.03 -1.11 29.22
N ARG A 61 18.09 -2.28 29.84
CA ARG A 61 19.28 -3.15 29.87
C ARG A 61 18.94 -4.51 29.27
N THR A 62 19.87 -5.05 28.50
CA THR A 62 19.81 -6.43 28.00
C THR A 62 21.19 -7.01 27.88
N ILE A 63 21.30 -8.32 27.74
CA ILE A 63 22.57 -9.00 27.48
C ILE A 63 22.59 -9.41 26.00
N VAL A 64 23.67 -9.09 25.33
CA VAL A 64 23.91 -9.51 23.93
C VAL A 64 24.07 -11.03 23.89
N LYS A 65 23.34 -11.69 23.01
CA LYS A 65 23.34 -13.15 22.86
C LYS A 65 24.69 -13.68 22.35
N ASP A 66 24.86 -15.00 22.39
CA ASP A 66 26.11 -15.68 21.92
C ASP A 66 26.40 -15.47 20.44
N ASP A 67 25.35 -15.26 19.63
CA ASP A 67 25.45 -14.95 18.18
C ASP A 67 25.72 -13.46 17.88
N GLY A 68 25.86 -12.66 18.95
CA GLY A 68 26.04 -11.21 18.85
C GLY A 68 24.76 -10.41 18.64
N SER A 69 23.60 -11.04 18.51
CA SER A 69 22.31 -10.36 18.33
C SER A 69 21.75 -9.88 19.67
N TRP A 70 20.97 -8.80 19.60
CA TRP A 70 20.15 -8.32 20.71
C TRP A 70 18.85 -7.71 20.19
N GLU A 71 17.81 -7.77 20.99
CA GLU A 71 16.50 -7.19 20.72
C GLU A 71 15.86 -6.75 22.04
N VAL A 72 15.20 -5.58 22.00
CA VAL A 72 14.41 -5.06 23.12
C VAL A 72 13.12 -4.44 22.59
N LYS A 73 12.14 -4.29 23.48
CA LYS A 73 10.93 -3.49 23.22
C LYS A 73 11.01 -2.16 23.94
N ILE A 74 10.88 -1.07 23.20
CA ILE A 74 10.91 0.30 23.73
C ILE A 74 9.50 0.87 23.69
N LYS A 75 9.01 1.34 24.84
CA LYS A 75 7.71 2.03 24.88
C LYS A 75 7.86 3.45 24.35
N THR A 76 7.04 3.80 23.36
CA THR A 76 6.94 5.14 22.78
C THR A 76 5.75 5.90 23.38
N PRO A 77 5.88 7.24 23.61
CA PRO A 77 4.76 8.09 24.00
C PRO A 77 3.87 8.44 22.80
N SER A 78 2.93 9.37 22.99
CA SER A 78 2.23 10.05 21.92
C SER A 78 3.17 10.85 21.02
N ALA A 79 2.69 11.19 19.81
CA ALA A 79 3.47 11.90 18.79
C ALA A 79 4.23 13.11 19.31
N GLY A 80 5.46 13.30 18.85
CA GLY A 80 6.34 14.40 19.26
C GLY A 80 7.78 14.23 18.81
N GLY A 81 8.66 15.03 19.36
CA GLY A 81 10.09 15.07 19.03
C GLY A 81 10.57 16.49 18.69
N PRO A 82 11.86 16.66 18.32
CA PRO A 82 12.84 15.58 18.10
C PRO A 82 13.42 14.98 19.39
N TYR A 83 13.71 13.69 19.33
CA TYR A 83 14.30 12.89 20.39
C TYR A 83 15.62 12.25 19.96
N ASN A 84 16.31 11.61 20.92
CA ASN A 84 17.46 10.74 20.63
C ASN A 84 17.40 9.42 21.40
N ILE A 85 18.12 8.43 20.86
CA ILE A 85 18.41 7.14 21.51
C ILE A 85 19.93 7.01 21.60
N GLN A 86 20.43 6.57 22.76
CA GLN A 86 21.82 6.19 22.97
C GLN A 86 21.89 4.70 23.28
N VAL A 87 22.77 3.98 22.57
CA VAL A 87 23.05 2.57 22.78
C VAL A 87 24.50 2.46 23.21
N THR A 88 24.74 1.89 24.39
CA THR A 88 26.09 1.72 24.96
C THR A 88 26.36 0.25 25.22
N CYS A 89 27.49 -0.26 24.77
CA CYS A 89 27.97 -1.62 25.02
C CYS A 89 29.51 -1.63 25.09
N ASP A 90 30.08 -2.27 26.09
CA ASP A 90 31.54 -2.44 26.23
C ASP A 90 32.35 -1.11 26.11
N GLY A 91 31.82 -0.01 26.63
CA GLY A 91 32.45 1.31 26.59
C GLY A 91 32.23 2.11 25.30
N GLU A 92 31.66 1.52 24.24
CA GLU A 92 31.25 2.22 23.04
C GLU A 92 29.82 2.77 23.18
N THR A 93 29.56 3.97 22.64
CA THR A 93 28.22 4.56 22.59
C THR A 93 27.89 5.01 21.19
N LYS A 94 26.77 4.54 20.65
CA LYS A 94 26.17 4.99 19.39
C LYS A 94 24.92 5.81 19.69
N THR A 95 24.82 7.00 19.09
CA THR A 95 23.67 7.90 19.27
C THR A 95 22.92 8.04 17.95
N ILE A 96 21.60 7.93 18.01
CA ILE A 96 20.67 8.22 16.92
C ILE A 96 19.95 9.51 17.28
N ASN A 97 19.99 10.48 16.38
CA ASN A 97 19.47 11.83 16.61
C ASN A 97 18.25 12.16 15.77
N ASN A 98 17.57 13.25 16.11
CA ASN A 98 16.45 13.81 15.38
C ASN A 98 15.32 12.78 15.13
N ILE A 99 15.02 11.97 16.13
CA ILE A 99 13.96 10.94 16.07
C ILE A 99 12.62 11.61 16.29
N LEU A 100 11.65 11.36 15.42
CA LEU A 100 10.26 11.70 15.67
C LEU A 100 9.46 10.48 16.10
N ILE A 101 8.47 10.69 16.94
CA ILE A 101 7.46 9.71 17.29
C ILE A 101 6.16 10.14 16.61
N GLY A 102 5.56 9.24 15.85
CA GLY A 102 4.38 9.50 15.03
C GLY A 102 3.80 8.22 14.44
N GLU A 103 3.25 8.31 13.24
CA GLU A 103 2.67 7.15 12.55
C GLU A 103 3.64 6.62 11.48
N VAL A 104 3.89 5.32 11.50
CA VAL A 104 4.75 4.66 10.51
C VAL A 104 3.92 3.78 9.59
N TRP A 105 4.00 4.03 8.28
CA TRP A 105 3.29 3.24 7.28
C TRP A 105 4.27 2.63 6.28
N LEU A 106 3.99 1.38 5.88
CA LEU A 106 4.67 0.74 4.77
C LEU A 106 3.94 1.04 3.47
N ALA A 107 4.64 1.59 2.49
CA ALA A 107 4.18 1.74 1.11
C ALA A 107 4.87 0.70 0.23
N SER A 108 4.11 -0.18 -0.43
CA SER A 108 4.68 -1.24 -1.26
C SER A 108 3.79 -1.55 -2.47
N GLY A 109 4.28 -2.37 -3.39
CA GLY A 109 3.60 -2.72 -4.62
C GLY A 109 4.53 -2.69 -5.84
N GLN A 110 4.01 -2.19 -6.98
CA GLN A 110 4.78 -2.12 -8.22
C GLN A 110 4.96 -0.66 -8.72
N SER A 111 5.24 -0.49 -10.00
CA SER A 111 5.53 0.80 -10.65
C SER A 111 4.61 1.95 -10.27
N ASN A 112 3.33 1.71 -10.14
CA ASN A 112 2.35 2.73 -9.74
C ASN A 112 2.53 3.24 -8.30
N MET A 113 3.12 2.43 -7.39
CA MET A 113 3.57 2.86 -6.07
C MET A 113 4.99 3.44 -6.13
N GLU A 114 5.87 2.87 -6.97
CA GLU A 114 7.26 3.31 -7.12
C GLU A 114 7.39 4.69 -7.77
N MET A 115 6.48 5.05 -8.67
CA MET A 115 6.49 6.31 -9.42
C MET A 115 6.64 7.52 -8.51
N THR A 116 7.73 8.25 -8.71
CA THR A 116 8.09 9.41 -7.88
C THR A 116 7.32 10.67 -8.25
N LEU A 117 7.42 11.71 -7.42
CA LEU A 117 6.82 13.02 -7.72
C LEU A 117 7.42 13.66 -8.98
N SER A 118 8.67 13.37 -9.32
CA SER A 118 9.29 13.80 -10.59
C SER A 118 8.66 13.16 -11.84
N GLY A 119 7.80 12.15 -11.63
CA GLY A 119 7.29 11.33 -12.73
C GLY A 119 8.28 10.25 -13.18
N ASN A 120 8.00 9.60 -14.29
CA ASN A 120 8.86 8.57 -14.87
C ASN A 120 8.75 8.59 -16.41
N ASN A 121 9.87 8.54 -17.13
CA ASN A 121 9.97 8.24 -18.57
C ASN A 121 8.82 8.78 -19.45
N ARG A 122 8.54 10.09 -19.46
CA ARG A 122 7.45 10.77 -20.18
C ARG A 122 6.06 10.62 -19.51
N GLU A 123 5.99 10.09 -18.31
CA GLU A 123 4.76 9.93 -17.56
C GLU A 123 4.75 10.96 -16.41
N PRO A 124 3.97 12.04 -16.50
CA PRO A 124 3.94 13.10 -15.51
C PRO A 124 3.09 12.70 -14.30
N VAL A 125 3.32 13.40 -13.19
CA VAL A 125 2.40 13.43 -12.04
C VAL A 125 1.71 14.78 -12.00
N ILE A 126 0.38 14.80 -12.10
CA ILE A 126 -0.42 16.03 -12.04
C ILE A 126 -0.26 16.69 -10.66
N GLY A 127 0.09 17.97 -10.64
CA GLY A 127 0.31 18.75 -9.43
C GLY A 127 1.66 18.49 -8.74
N SER A 128 2.60 17.81 -9.40
CA SER A 128 3.91 17.49 -8.81
C SER A 128 4.73 18.74 -8.47
N LEU A 129 4.75 19.75 -9.34
CA LEU A 129 5.51 20.98 -9.11
C LEU A 129 5.03 21.72 -7.86
N ASP A 130 3.72 21.85 -7.67
CA ASP A 130 3.15 22.47 -6.47
C ASP A 130 3.42 21.60 -5.24
N ALA A 131 3.35 20.27 -5.37
CA ALA A 131 3.63 19.34 -4.27
C ALA A 131 5.09 19.45 -3.82
N ILE A 132 6.04 19.55 -4.74
CA ILE A 132 7.49 19.70 -4.48
C ILE A 132 7.78 21.08 -3.91
N ALA A 133 7.29 22.17 -4.52
CA ALA A 133 7.53 23.54 -4.05
C ALA A 133 7.02 23.75 -2.61
N ASN A 134 5.92 23.10 -2.23
CA ASN A 134 5.32 23.17 -0.90
C ASN A 134 5.65 21.96 -0.02
N SER A 135 6.81 21.31 -0.23
CA SER A 135 7.16 20.07 0.47
C SER A 135 7.99 20.25 1.74
N ASN A 136 8.43 21.47 2.06
CA ASN A 136 9.28 21.70 3.22
C ASN A 136 8.52 21.40 4.53
N ASN A 137 8.62 20.17 5.00
CA ASN A 137 7.94 19.66 6.19
C ASN A 137 8.74 18.54 6.86
N THR A 138 9.45 18.86 7.91
CA THR A 138 10.30 17.93 8.68
C THR A 138 9.52 16.85 9.43
N LYS A 139 8.18 16.99 9.54
CA LYS A 139 7.28 15.96 10.13
C LYS A 139 6.95 14.82 9.15
N ILE A 140 7.30 14.92 7.87
CA ILE A 140 7.12 13.86 6.88
C ILE A 140 8.49 13.31 6.50
N ARG A 141 8.70 12.02 6.69
CA ARG A 141 9.98 11.36 6.44
C ARG A 141 9.80 10.07 5.67
N PHE A 142 10.75 9.78 4.81
CA PHE A 142 10.78 8.58 3.97
C PHE A 142 12.05 7.79 4.18
N PHE A 143 11.89 6.47 4.25
CA PHE A 143 12.97 5.50 4.14
C PHE A 143 12.74 4.71 2.84
N ASN A 144 13.52 4.98 1.81
CA ASN A 144 13.45 4.23 0.56
C ASN A 144 14.28 2.95 0.66
N VAL A 145 13.61 1.81 0.71
CA VAL A 145 14.23 0.49 0.74
C VAL A 145 14.91 0.22 -0.60
N LYS A 146 16.19 -0.09 -0.57
CA LYS A 146 16.94 -0.49 -1.77
C LYS A 146 16.41 -1.82 -2.29
N VAL A 147 16.12 -1.87 -3.59
CA VAL A 147 15.62 -3.08 -4.24
C VAL A 147 16.65 -4.21 -4.14
N LYS A 148 16.24 -5.32 -3.56
CA LYS A 148 17.03 -6.54 -3.46
C LYS A 148 16.18 -7.77 -3.78
N VAL A 149 16.66 -8.58 -4.69
CA VAL A 149 16.03 -9.86 -5.06
C VAL A 149 16.85 -10.97 -4.39
N SER A 150 16.20 -11.82 -3.60
CA SER A 150 16.89 -12.87 -2.84
C SER A 150 16.06 -14.14 -2.77
N GLU A 151 16.68 -15.28 -2.95
CA GLU A 151 16.07 -16.60 -2.72
C GLU A 151 15.95 -16.93 -1.23
N GLU A 152 16.83 -16.34 -0.41
CA GLU A 152 16.84 -16.50 1.04
C GLU A 152 16.40 -15.21 1.75
N ARG A 153 15.82 -15.33 2.94
CA ARG A 153 15.46 -14.19 3.79
C ARG A 153 16.71 -13.41 4.20
N ILE A 154 16.69 -12.10 4.03
CA ILE A 154 17.75 -11.19 4.50
C ILE A 154 17.26 -10.41 5.72
N ASP A 155 18.17 -10.15 6.66
CA ASP A 155 17.83 -9.61 7.99
C ASP A 155 17.97 -8.08 8.07
N ASP A 156 18.57 -7.43 7.08
CA ASP A 156 18.73 -5.97 7.06
C ASP A 156 18.59 -5.43 5.65
N THR A 157 18.28 -4.15 5.53
CA THR A 157 18.09 -3.45 4.27
C THR A 157 19.01 -2.24 4.17
N GLU A 158 19.23 -1.74 2.95
CA GLU A 158 19.94 -0.48 2.71
C GLU A 158 18.92 0.64 2.52
N GLY A 159 19.26 1.83 3.03
CA GLY A 159 18.46 3.03 2.93
C GLY A 159 18.81 4.05 4.01
N GLU A 160 18.16 5.20 3.94
CA GLU A 160 18.27 6.27 4.94
C GLU A 160 16.94 7.00 5.10
N TRP A 161 16.71 7.58 6.28
CA TRP A 161 15.55 8.42 6.53
C TRP A 161 15.80 9.84 6.03
N LEU A 162 14.99 10.28 5.08
CA LEU A 162 15.04 11.60 4.47
C LEU A 162 13.81 12.44 4.86
N GLU A 163 14.04 13.67 5.27
CA GLU A 163 12.98 14.64 5.53
C GLU A 163 12.39 15.16 4.21
N ALA A 164 11.09 15.42 4.21
CA ALA A 164 10.44 16.06 3.07
C ALA A 164 10.85 17.51 2.93
N ASN A 165 11.46 17.82 1.79
CA ASN A 165 11.84 19.15 1.35
C ASN A 165 11.95 19.17 -0.18
N PHE A 166 12.11 20.35 -0.77
CA PHE A 166 12.17 20.48 -2.24
C PHE A 166 13.32 19.70 -2.90
N LYS A 167 14.35 19.31 -2.17
CA LYS A 167 15.49 18.53 -2.66
C LYS A 167 15.19 17.04 -2.67
N ASN A 168 14.61 16.51 -1.59
CA ASN A 168 14.40 15.07 -1.39
C ASN A 168 13.05 14.59 -1.96
N THR A 169 12.00 15.40 -1.83
CA THR A 169 10.63 15.05 -2.19
C THR A 169 10.46 14.69 -3.66
N PRO A 170 11.18 15.23 -4.65
CA PRO A 170 11.12 14.79 -6.02
C PRO A 170 11.25 13.27 -6.22
N ASP A 171 12.05 12.61 -5.37
CA ASP A 171 12.35 11.18 -5.42
C ASP A 171 11.43 10.31 -4.53
N PHE A 172 10.49 10.92 -3.80
CA PHE A 172 9.52 10.18 -3.00
C PHE A 172 8.37 9.65 -3.86
N SER A 173 7.86 8.47 -3.53
CA SER A 173 6.63 7.93 -4.12
C SER A 173 5.51 8.98 -4.08
N ALA A 174 4.96 9.32 -5.25
CA ALA A 174 3.92 10.34 -5.35
C ALA A 174 2.64 9.98 -4.58
N VAL A 175 2.25 8.69 -4.63
CA VAL A 175 1.08 8.17 -3.90
C VAL A 175 1.33 8.20 -2.40
N ALA A 176 2.47 7.65 -1.96
CA ALA A 176 2.81 7.56 -0.54
C ALA A 176 3.05 8.95 0.09
N TYR A 177 3.70 9.86 -0.65
CA TYR A 177 3.85 11.25 -0.21
C TYR A 177 2.51 11.96 -0.04
N SER A 178 1.61 11.83 -1.02
CA SER A 178 0.28 12.44 -0.93
C SER A 178 -0.54 11.89 0.25
N PHE A 179 -0.44 10.57 0.50
CA PHE A 179 -1.06 9.93 1.65
C PHE A 179 -0.54 10.52 2.96
N ALA A 180 0.78 10.53 3.17
CA ALA A 180 1.41 11.05 4.37
C ALA A 180 1.15 12.55 4.56
N LYS A 181 1.28 13.35 3.48
CA LYS A 181 1.03 14.80 3.51
C LYS A 181 -0.40 15.12 3.93
N TYR A 182 -1.38 14.43 3.35
CA TYR A 182 -2.78 14.68 3.68
C TYR A 182 -3.10 14.31 5.14
N LEU A 183 -2.63 13.16 5.61
CA LEU A 183 -2.79 12.76 7.01
C LEU A 183 -2.09 13.71 7.97
N ASN A 184 -0.84 14.12 7.67
CA ASN A 184 -0.11 15.09 8.47
C ASN A 184 -0.85 16.45 8.55
N GLN A 185 -1.43 16.93 7.44
CA GLN A 185 -2.22 18.16 7.42
C GLN A 185 -3.47 18.09 8.31
N VAL A 186 -4.12 16.93 8.37
CA VAL A 186 -5.36 16.75 9.14
C VAL A 186 -5.09 16.47 10.62
N LEU A 187 -4.05 15.69 10.94
CA LEU A 187 -3.78 15.19 12.28
C LEU A 187 -2.70 16.00 13.02
N ASP A 188 -1.90 16.77 12.30
CA ASP A 188 -0.74 17.54 12.78
C ASP A 188 0.31 16.71 13.56
N ILE A 189 0.49 15.46 13.20
CA ILE A 189 1.49 14.54 13.80
C ILE A 189 2.54 14.12 12.78
N PRO A 190 3.74 13.66 13.21
CA PRO A 190 4.76 13.13 12.30
C PRO A 190 4.31 11.86 11.58
N PHE A 191 4.77 11.71 10.31
CA PHE A 191 4.58 10.51 9.48
C PHE A 191 5.90 10.01 8.93
N GLY A 192 6.20 8.73 9.17
CA GLY A 192 7.28 7.99 8.53
C GLY A 192 6.71 7.02 7.50
N ILE A 193 7.27 7.03 6.30
CA ILE A 193 6.94 6.07 5.25
C ILE A 193 8.16 5.20 4.97
N ILE A 194 8.01 3.89 5.17
CA ILE A 194 8.96 2.91 4.65
C ILE A 194 8.47 2.56 3.25
N ASN A 195 9.23 2.93 2.22
CA ASN A 195 8.84 2.81 0.82
C ASN A 195 9.58 1.64 0.17
N SER A 196 8.86 0.55 -0.11
CA SER A 196 9.42 -0.72 -0.60
C SER A 196 8.65 -1.28 -1.81
N PRO A 197 8.51 -0.52 -2.91
CA PRO A 197 7.92 -0.99 -4.16
C PRO A 197 8.97 -1.59 -5.10
N LYS A 198 8.51 -2.37 -6.13
CA LYS A 198 9.35 -2.81 -7.26
C LYS A 198 8.54 -2.82 -8.54
N ASP A 199 8.97 -2.03 -9.51
CA ASP A 199 8.38 -1.97 -10.85
C ASP A 199 8.26 -3.36 -11.50
N GLY A 200 7.15 -3.58 -12.21
CA GLY A 200 6.88 -4.81 -12.97
C GLY A 200 6.65 -6.06 -12.10
N SER A 201 6.53 -5.92 -10.79
CA SER A 201 6.41 -7.08 -9.90
C SER A 201 5.01 -7.70 -9.90
N VAL A 202 4.98 -9.01 -9.63
CA VAL A 202 3.76 -9.81 -9.43
C VAL A 202 3.53 -10.09 -7.94
N ALA A 203 2.28 -10.30 -7.53
CA ALA A 203 1.92 -10.49 -6.12
C ALA A 203 2.66 -11.67 -5.46
N GLU A 204 2.92 -12.72 -6.21
CA GLU A 204 3.59 -13.95 -5.75
C GLU A 204 5.03 -13.71 -5.27
N ALA A 205 5.71 -12.70 -5.80
CA ALA A 205 7.06 -12.35 -5.37
C ALA A 205 7.11 -11.76 -3.95
N TRP A 206 5.98 -11.27 -3.43
CA TRP A 206 5.83 -10.56 -2.16
C TRP A 206 5.25 -11.41 -1.03
N ILE A 207 5.05 -12.70 -1.26
CA ILE A 207 4.49 -13.65 -0.29
C ILE A 207 5.61 -14.59 0.18
N SER A 208 5.66 -14.90 1.49
CA SER A 208 6.67 -15.84 2.01
C SER A 208 6.58 -17.22 1.37
N PRO A 209 7.69 -17.96 1.24
CA PRO A 209 7.71 -19.26 0.58
C PRO A 209 6.67 -20.25 1.15
N ASP A 210 6.57 -20.30 2.48
CA ASP A 210 5.69 -21.24 3.17
C ASP A 210 4.20 -20.97 2.94
N VAL A 211 3.82 -19.69 2.87
CA VAL A 211 2.44 -19.29 2.58
C VAL A 211 2.14 -19.48 1.10
N LEU A 212 3.05 -19.03 0.22
CA LEU A 212 2.86 -19.13 -1.22
C LEU A 212 2.66 -20.59 -1.68
N LYS A 213 3.47 -21.51 -1.15
CA LYS A 213 3.36 -22.94 -1.42
C LYS A 213 2.00 -23.54 -1.00
N LYS A 214 1.35 -22.98 0.03
CA LYS A 214 0.02 -23.43 0.49
C LYS A 214 -1.12 -22.91 -0.40
N ILE A 215 -0.93 -21.75 -1.02
CA ILE A 215 -1.99 -21.06 -1.77
C ILE A 215 -1.79 -21.10 -3.29
N THR A 216 -0.76 -21.76 -3.80
CA THR A 216 -0.48 -21.90 -5.24
C THR A 216 -0.06 -23.32 -5.57
N THR A 217 -0.13 -23.67 -6.85
CA THR A 217 0.38 -24.94 -7.39
C THR A 217 1.68 -24.70 -8.15
N ASP A 218 2.51 -25.73 -8.33
CA ASP A 218 3.74 -25.66 -9.12
C ASP A 218 3.48 -25.19 -10.55
N LYS A 219 2.34 -25.59 -11.13
CA LYS A 219 1.92 -25.15 -12.46
C LYS A 219 1.65 -23.63 -12.50
N GLU A 220 1.03 -23.08 -11.48
CA GLU A 220 0.79 -21.63 -11.37
C GLU A 220 2.11 -20.88 -11.19
N LEU A 221 3.09 -21.45 -10.49
CA LEU A 221 4.39 -20.85 -10.24
C LEU A 221 5.36 -20.96 -11.43
N SER A 222 5.21 -21.93 -12.31
CA SER A 222 6.11 -22.15 -13.45
C SER A 222 6.09 -21.03 -14.52
N TYR A 223 5.17 -20.08 -14.42
CA TYR A 223 4.98 -18.98 -15.37
C TYR A 223 6.01 -17.83 -15.24
N TYR A 224 6.81 -17.77 -14.18
CA TYR A 224 7.53 -16.55 -13.74
C TYR A 224 8.94 -16.32 -14.30
N ALA A 225 9.50 -17.22 -15.06
CA ALA A 225 10.94 -17.32 -15.35
C ALA A 225 11.58 -16.19 -16.21
N LYS A 226 10.85 -15.12 -16.56
CA LYS A 226 11.40 -14.09 -17.48
C LYS A 226 12.07 -12.90 -16.78
N GLN A 227 11.71 -12.59 -15.54
CA GLN A 227 12.24 -11.47 -14.76
C GLN A 227 12.63 -11.97 -13.37
N PRO A 228 13.89 -11.86 -12.94
CA PRO A 228 14.35 -12.40 -11.66
C PRO A 228 13.52 -11.92 -10.46
N HIS A 229 13.07 -10.66 -10.47
CA HIS A 229 12.26 -10.08 -9.39
C HIS A 229 10.81 -10.61 -9.36
N ASN A 230 10.40 -11.41 -10.35
CA ASN A 230 9.09 -12.06 -10.41
C ASN A 230 9.13 -13.54 -9.99
N ASN A 231 10.32 -14.06 -9.65
CA ASN A 231 10.38 -15.38 -9.03
C ASN A 231 9.60 -15.40 -7.71
N PRO A 232 9.03 -16.56 -7.35
CA PRO A 232 8.27 -16.71 -6.13
C PRO A 232 9.04 -16.24 -4.89
N SER A 233 8.43 -15.41 -4.05
CA SER A 233 8.92 -14.97 -2.74
C SER A 233 10.20 -14.11 -2.71
N VAL A 234 10.85 -13.84 -3.84
CA VAL A 234 12.18 -13.19 -3.85
C VAL A 234 12.16 -11.73 -3.36
N LEU A 235 11.04 -11.02 -3.51
CA LEU A 235 10.88 -9.67 -3.00
C LEU A 235 10.42 -9.68 -1.53
N PHE A 236 9.65 -10.69 -1.12
CA PHE A 236 9.41 -10.92 0.30
C PHE A 236 10.74 -11.15 1.04
N ASN A 237 11.55 -12.08 0.57
CA ASN A 237 12.84 -12.42 1.16
C ASN A 237 13.83 -11.25 1.14
N GLY A 238 13.91 -10.54 0.02
CA GLY A 238 14.92 -9.50 -0.23
C GLY A 238 14.54 -8.10 0.24
N MET A 239 13.25 -7.80 0.43
CA MET A 239 12.80 -6.44 0.74
C MET A 239 11.88 -6.38 1.96
N ILE A 240 10.97 -7.35 2.14
CA ILE A 240 9.98 -7.31 3.23
C ILE A 240 10.53 -7.91 4.51
N ASN A 241 11.22 -9.06 4.45
CA ASN A 241 11.73 -9.73 5.64
C ASN A 241 12.63 -8.82 6.48
N ALA A 242 13.48 -8.03 5.86
CA ALA A 242 14.41 -7.12 6.53
C ALA A 242 13.73 -5.98 7.31
N ILE A 243 12.47 -5.66 6.98
CA ILE A 243 11.71 -4.58 7.63
C ILE A 243 10.62 -5.09 8.57
N ILE A 244 10.29 -6.38 8.54
CA ILE A 244 9.22 -6.97 9.37
C ILE A 244 9.36 -6.65 10.87
N PRO A 245 10.54 -6.68 11.52
CA PRO A 245 10.60 -6.36 12.94
C PRO A 245 10.25 -4.91 13.26
N PHE A 246 10.33 -3.98 12.27
CA PHE A 246 10.04 -2.57 12.51
C PHE A 246 8.53 -2.35 12.72
N THR A 247 8.17 -1.70 13.82
CA THR A 247 6.76 -1.52 14.19
C THR A 247 6.07 -0.51 13.28
N ILE A 248 5.01 -0.93 12.60
CA ILE A 248 4.22 -0.11 11.68
C ILE A 248 2.78 0.05 12.15
N LYS A 249 2.11 1.11 11.70
CA LYS A 249 0.67 1.30 11.85
C LYS A 249 -0.12 0.45 10.86
N GLY A 250 0.34 0.39 9.61
CA GLY A 250 -0.35 -0.31 8.55
C GLY A 250 0.37 -0.22 7.21
N VAL A 251 -0.29 -0.70 6.18
CA VAL A 251 0.24 -0.83 4.81
C VAL A 251 -0.64 -0.07 3.82
N ILE A 252 0.00 0.60 2.86
CA ILE A 252 -0.63 1.03 1.62
C ILE A 252 0.01 0.27 0.45
N TRP A 253 -0.83 -0.33 -0.40
CA TRP A 253 -0.41 -1.24 -1.46
C TRP A 253 -0.94 -0.82 -2.83
N TYR A 254 -0.08 -0.80 -3.86
CA TYR A 254 -0.52 -0.52 -5.23
C TYR A 254 0.14 -1.48 -6.22
N GLN A 255 -0.59 -2.53 -6.60
CA GLN A 255 -0.14 -3.57 -7.51
C GLN A 255 -1.35 -4.23 -8.17
N GLY A 256 -1.18 -4.84 -9.34
CA GLY A 256 -2.20 -5.63 -10.02
C GLY A 256 -1.89 -5.85 -11.50
N GLU A 257 -1.21 -4.92 -12.14
CA GLU A 257 -0.91 -4.94 -13.57
C GLU A 257 -0.11 -6.20 -13.95
N GLY A 258 0.87 -6.58 -13.14
CA GLY A 258 1.68 -7.78 -13.33
C GLY A 258 0.88 -9.09 -13.29
N ASN A 259 -0.30 -9.07 -12.66
CA ASN A 259 -1.18 -10.24 -12.53
C ASN A 259 -2.40 -10.20 -13.46
N SER A 260 -2.60 -9.15 -14.28
CA SER A 260 -3.83 -8.97 -15.07
C SER A 260 -4.10 -10.10 -16.07
N GLY A 261 -3.07 -10.74 -16.58
CA GLY A 261 -3.17 -11.92 -17.44
C GLY A 261 -3.56 -13.23 -16.71
N ARG A 262 -3.58 -13.21 -15.37
CA ARG A 262 -3.84 -14.36 -14.48
C ARG A 262 -4.74 -13.96 -13.32
N TYR A 263 -5.72 -13.14 -13.61
CA TYR A 263 -6.64 -12.54 -12.64
C TYR A 263 -7.38 -13.57 -11.78
N GLN A 264 -7.57 -14.80 -12.28
CA GLN A 264 -8.32 -15.86 -11.61
C GLN A 264 -7.80 -16.17 -10.19
N ASN A 265 -6.49 -16.09 -10.00
CA ASN A 265 -5.84 -16.35 -8.73
C ASN A 265 -5.62 -15.11 -7.86
N TYR A 266 -5.90 -13.91 -8.38
CA TYR A 266 -5.48 -12.67 -7.74
C TYR A 266 -6.12 -12.44 -6.37
N MET A 267 -7.42 -12.72 -6.20
CA MET A 267 -8.09 -12.63 -4.89
C MET A 267 -7.44 -13.55 -3.85
N LYS A 268 -7.11 -14.76 -4.23
CA LYS A 268 -6.45 -15.76 -3.36
C LYS A 268 -5.04 -15.29 -2.96
N LEU A 269 -4.29 -14.73 -3.92
CA LEU A 269 -2.96 -14.18 -3.67
C LEU A 269 -3.02 -12.96 -2.75
N MET A 270 -3.93 -12.01 -2.98
CA MET A 270 -4.08 -10.83 -2.14
C MET A 270 -4.49 -11.17 -0.71
N ASN A 271 -5.48 -12.07 -0.55
CA ASN A 271 -5.89 -12.54 0.78
C ASN A 271 -4.72 -13.22 1.50
N GLY A 272 -3.96 -14.05 0.77
CA GLY A 272 -2.77 -14.74 1.27
C GLY A 272 -1.65 -13.76 1.66
N LEU A 273 -1.39 -12.75 0.83
CA LEU A 273 -0.39 -11.70 1.09
C LEU A 273 -0.73 -10.90 2.34
N ILE A 274 -1.96 -10.41 2.46
CA ILE A 274 -2.40 -9.62 3.61
C ILE A 274 -2.27 -10.44 4.90
N LYS A 275 -2.77 -11.68 4.89
CA LYS A 275 -2.65 -12.56 6.05
C LYS A 275 -1.19 -12.87 6.38
N ASN A 276 -0.37 -13.20 5.37
CA ASN A 276 1.05 -13.50 5.55
C ASN A 276 1.80 -12.34 6.22
N TRP A 277 1.64 -11.12 5.73
CA TRP A 277 2.32 -9.97 6.32
C TRP A 277 1.85 -9.69 7.74
N ARG A 278 0.55 -9.80 8.03
CA ARG A 278 0.01 -9.66 9.39
C ARG A 278 0.56 -10.71 10.35
N ASP A 279 0.63 -11.96 9.91
CA ASP A 279 1.18 -13.07 10.71
C ASP A 279 2.69 -12.86 10.99
N GLU A 280 3.48 -12.46 9.99
CA GLU A 280 4.92 -12.25 10.12
C GLU A 280 5.26 -11.03 11.00
N TRP A 281 4.49 -9.95 10.93
CA TRP A 281 4.66 -8.78 11.82
C TRP A 281 4.19 -9.05 13.25
N GLY A 282 3.21 -9.91 13.47
CA GLY A 282 2.66 -10.20 14.78
C GLY A 282 2.00 -9.00 15.48
N LEU A 283 1.53 -8.01 14.71
CA LEU A 283 0.88 -6.80 15.22
C LEU A 283 -0.65 -6.86 15.12
N GLY A 284 -1.22 -8.07 14.95
CA GLY A 284 -2.65 -8.26 14.72
C GLY A 284 -3.10 -7.84 13.34
N ASP A 285 -4.42 -7.61 13.19
CA ASP A 285 -5.02 -7.23 11.91
C ASP A 285 -4.84 -5.73 11.64
N PHE A 286 -3.60 -5.29 11.47
CA PHE A 286 -3.32 -3.90 11.13
C PHE A 286 -3.97 -3.47 9.80
N PRO A 287 -4.24 -2.17 9.59
CA PRO A 287 -4.86 -1.65 8.38
C PRO A 287 -4.05 -2.00 7.13
N PHE A 288 -4.73 -2.51 6.11
CA PHE A 288 -4.14 -2.79 4.81
C PHE A 288 -5.00 -2.13 3.72
N TYR A 289 -4.58 -0.95 3.26
CA TYR A 289 -5.29 -0.21 2.23
C TYR A 289 -4.62 -0.38 0.88
N PHE A 290 -5.41 -0.57 -0.17
CA PHE A 290 -4.84 -0.81 -1.49
C PHE A 290 -5.55 -0.01 -2.57
N VAL A 291 -4.88 0.13 -3.70
CA VAL A 291 -5.39 0.84 -4.86
C VAL A 291 -5.95 -0.17 -5.85
N GLN A 292 -7.17 0.08 -6.32
CA GLN A 292 -7.75 -0.69 -7.41
C GLN A 292 -7.01 -0.38 -8.71
N LEU A 293 -6.84 -1.40 -9.57
CA LEU A 293 -6.23 -1.26 -10.89
C LEU A 293 -6.98 -0.22 -11.73
N ALA A 294 -6.26 0.79 -12.23
CA ALA A 294 -6.84 1.81 -13.10
C ALA A 294 -7.16 1.25 -14.49
N PRO A 295 -8.22 1.73 -15.15
CA PRO A 295 -8.51 1.35 -16.53
C PRO A 295 -7.34 1.68 -17.45
N ASN A 296 -6.95 0.69 -18.27
CA ASN A 296 -5.83 0.82 -19.18
C ASN A 296 -6.21 0.41 -20.60
N GLY A 297 -6.06 1.34 -21.55
CA GLY A 297 -6.29 1.12 -22.96
C GLY A 297 -5.01 1.11 -23.81
N SER A 298 -3.83 1.16 -23.17
CA SER A 298 -2.56 1.15 -23.87
C SER A 298 -2.36 -0.11 -24.72
N LEU A 299 -1.55 -0.02 -25.75
CA LEU A 299 -1.23 -1.15 -26.65
C LEU A 299 -2.46 -1.82 -27.30
N GLY A 300 -3.58 -1.10 -27.46
CA GLY A 300 -4.79 -1.63 -28.09
C GLY A 300 -5.58 -2.63 -27.24
N GLN A 301 -5.25 -2.82 -25.97
CA GLN A 301 -5.88 -3.82 -25.08
C GLN A 301 -7.18 -3.34 -24.43
N GLY A 302 -7.64 -2.12 -24.71
CA GLY A 302 -8.78 -1.50 -24.03
C GLY A 302 -10.11 -2.27 -24.10
N ASN A 303 -10.34 -3.06 -25.14
CA ASN A 303 -11.56 -3.85 -25.31
C ASN A 303 -11.55 -5.22 -24.58
N GLY A 304 -10.42 -5.67 -24.06
CA GLY A 304 -10.33 -6.87 -23.24
C GLY A 304 -11.07 -6.72 -21.90
N THR A 305 -11.20 -7.82 -21.15
CA THR A 305 -11.92 -7.85 -19.86
C THR A 305 -11.06 -8.30 -18.68
N SER A 306 -9.84 -8.76 -18.91
CA SER A 306 -8.96 -9.32 -17.86
C SER A 306 -8.75 -8.36 -16.68
N GLN A 307 -8.62 -7.05 -16.96
CA GLN A 307 -8.47 -6.05 -15.91
C GLN A 307 -9.79 -5.78 -15.15
N ALA A 308 -10.95 -5.99 -15.77
CA ALA A 308 -12.23 -5.89 -15.08
C ALA A 308 -12.38 -7.01 -14.04
N PHE A 309 -12.00 -8.25 -14.40
CA PHE A 309 -11.95 -9.38 -13.46
C PHE A 309 -10.95 -9.13 -12.33
N LEU A 310 -9.79 -8.55 -12.62
CA LEU A 310 -8.81 -8.22 -11.59
C LEU A 310 -9.34 -7.12 -10.64
N ARG A 311 -9.99 -6.07 -11.15
CA ARG A 311 -10.66 -5.06 -10.33
C ARG A 311 -11.75 -5.66 -9.44
N GLU A 312 -12.51 -6.64 -9.95
CA GLU A 312 -13.46 -7.39 -9.15
C GLU A 312 -12.76 -8.20 -8.05
N ALA A 313 -11.65 -8.89 -8.35
CA ALA A 313 -10.88 -9.62 -7.35
C ALA A 313 -10.39 -8.69 -6.22
N GLN A 314 -9.95 -7.48 -6.55
CA GLN A 314 -9.59 -6.45 -5.57
C GLN A 314 -10.81 -6.00 -4.74
N LEU A 315 -11.96 -5.75 -5.36
CA LEU A 315 -13.19 -5.40 -4.65
C LEU A 315 -13.62 -6.53 -3.70
N ARG A 316 -13.61 -7.79 -4.16
CA ARG A 316 -13.96 -8.95 -3.34
C ARG A 316 -12.98 -9.14 -2.16
N THR A 317 -11.69 -8.86 -2.36
CA THR A 317 -10.70 -8.83 -1.26
C THR A 317 -11.10 -7.80 -0.20
N MET A 318 -11.41 -6.55 -0.59
CA MET A 318 -11.86 -5.52 0.35
C MET A 318 -13.12 -5.93 1.13
N LEU A 319 -14.03 -6.64 0.50
CA LEU A 319 -15.28 -7.07 1.11
C LEU A 319 -15.15 -8.30 2.02
N SER A 320 -14.10 -9.10 1.86
CA SER A 320 -13.91 -10.38 2.56
C SER A 320 -12.82 -10.37 3.64
N VAL A 321 -11.87 -9.43 3.57
CA VAL A 321 -10.77 -9.34 4.53
C VAL A 321 -10.98 -8.14 5.45
N GLU A 322 -11.03 -8.40 6.75
CA GLU A 322 -11.21 -7.36 7.76
C GLU A 322 -10.08 -6.34 7.77
N ASN A 323 -10.39 -5.12 8.20
CA ASN A 323 -9.48 -3.98 8.30
C ASN A 323 -8.71 -3.70 6.99
N THR A 324 -9.42 -3.84 5.86
CA THR A 324 -8.95 -3.45 4.53
C THR A 324 -9.79 -2.29 3.97
N GLY A 325 -9.26 -1.62 2.96
CA GLY A 325 -9.93 -0.56 2.24
C GLY A 325 -9.33 -0.37 0.85
N MET A 326 -10.11 0.14 -0.10
CA MET A 326 -9.70 0.23 -1.48
C MET A 326 -9.92 1.64 -2.06
N ALA A 327 -8.86 2.27 -2.53
CA ALA A 327 -8.96 3.48 -3.35
C ALA A 327 -9.32 3.10 -4.79
N VAL A 328 -10.55 3.40 -5.19
CA VAL A 328 -11.03 3.15 -6.56
C VAL A 328 -10.44 4.16 -7.52
N THR A 329 -10.04 3.71 -8.72
CA THR A 329 -9.38 4.51 -9.77
C THR A 329 -10.07 4.39 -11.13
N LEU A 330 -11.33 3.94 -11.17
CA LEU A 330 -12.07 3.69 -12.41
C LEU A 330 -12.29 4.98 -13.25
N ASP A 331 -12.21 6.13 -12.62
CA ASP A 331 -12.42 7.46 -13.22
C ASP A 331 -11.14 8.13 -13.77
N ILE A 332 -9.97 7.57 -13.48
CA ILE A 332 -8.65 8.18 -13.79
C ILE A 332 -7.74 7.31 -14.67
N GLY A 333 -8.31 6.33 -15.38
CA GLY A 333 -7.56 5.49 -16.31
C GLY A 333 -7.04 6.23 -17.54
N SER A 334 -6.14 5.60 -18.29
CA SER A 334 -5.49 6.17 -19.48
C SER A 334 -5.57 5.22 -20.68
N THR A 335 -5.64 5.79 -21.88
CA THR A 335 -5.54 5.02 -23.14
C THR A 335 -4.11 4.82 -23.63
N ILE A 336 -3.15 5.52 -23.05
CA ILE A 336 -1.75 5.55 -23.53
C ILE A 336 -0.76 4.92 -22.55
N THR A 337 -1.12 4.81 -21.27
CA THR A 337 -0.25 4.24 -20.23
C THR A 337 -1.06 3.52 -19.16
N ASN A 338 -0.44 2.58 -18.45
CA ASN A 338 -0.98 1.96 -17.24
C ASN A 338 -0.61 2.75 -15.96
N HIS A 339 0.03 3.91 -16.10
CA HIS A 339 0.41 4.78 -15.00
C HIS A 339 -0.43 6.07 -15.01
N PRO A 340 -1.63 6.10 -14.40
CA PRO A 340 -2.44 7.30 -14.36
C PRO A 340 -1.67 8.44 -13.68
N PRO A 341 -1.72 9.67 -14.21
CA PRO A 341 -0.96 10.80 -13.69
C PRO A 341 -1.52 11.39 -12.39
N GLU A 342 -2.75 11.04 -11.99
CA GLU A 342 -3.45 11.56 -10.80
C GLU A 342 -2.97 10.92 -9.49
N LYS A 343 -1.67 10.69 -9.33
CA LYS A 343 -1.07 10.00 -8.15
C LYS A 343 -1.44 10.67 -6.82
N LEU A 344 -1.48 12.01 -6.80
CA LEU A 344 -1.82 12.75 -5.59
C LEU A 344 -3.26 12.52 -5.14
N LEU A 345 -4.19 12.38 -6.09
CA LEU A 345 -5.58 12.03 -5.80
C LEU A 345 -5.70 10.63 -5.21
N ILE A 346 -4.92 9.68 -5.73
CA ILE A 346 -4.90 8.30 -5.23
C ILE A 346 -4.45 8.26 -3.77
N GLY A 347 -3.35 8.96 -3.43
CA GLY A 347 -2.87 9.06 -2.05
C GLY A 347 -3.91 9.63 -1.09
N LYS A 348 -4.65 10.67 -1.51
CA LYS A 348 -5.77 11.22 -0.72
C LYS A 348 -6.90 10.22 -0.51
N ARG A 349 -7.28 9.44 -1.55
CA ARG A 349 -8.31 8.39 -1.42
C ARG A 349 -7.93 7.31 -0.42
N LEU A 350 -6.65 6.92 -0.37
CA LEU A 350 -6.14 6.02 0.68
C LEU A 350 -6.20 6.67 2.06
N ALA A 351 -5.87 7.97 2.17
CA ALA A 351 -5.92 8.69 3.44
C ALA A 351 -7.35 8.82 4.00
N TYR A 352 -8.37 8.92 3.15
CA TYR A 352 -9.78 8.94 3.61
C TYR A 352 -10.14 7.63 4.34
N TRP A 353 -9.67 6.48 3.86
CA TRP A 353 -9.83 5.21 4.55
C TRP A 353 -9.16 5.22 5.91
N ALA A 354 -7.90 5.67 5.99
CA ALA A 354 -7.15 5.75 7.25
C ALA A 354 -7.83 6.67 8.25
N LEU A 355 -8.25 7.87 7.84
CA LEU A 355 -8.96 8.82 8.70
C LEU A 355 -10.26 8.23 9.25
N ALA A 356 -11.09 7.65 8.37
CA ALA A 356 -12.39 7.11 8.76
C ALA A 356 -12.31 5.87 9.65
N LYS A 357 -11.29 5.01 9.46
CA LYS A 357 -11.20 3.71 10.12
C LYS A 357 -10.23 3.67 11.30
N ASN A 358 -9.16 4.49 11.27
CA ASN A 358 -8.10 4.40 12.28
C ASN A 358 -7.88 5.68 13.08
N TYR A 359 -8.33 6.84 12.58
CA TYR A 359 -8.08 8.13 13.23
C TYR A 359 -9.36 8.83 13.75
N GLY A 360 -10.44 8.09 13.92
CA GLY A 360 -11.64 8.59 14.60
C GLY A 360 -12.59 9.48 13.78
N PHE A 361 -12.35 9.65 12.46
CA PHE A 361 -13.22 10.43 11.57
C PHE A 361 -14.41 9.59 11.08
N ASN A 362 -15.18 9.02 11.99
CA ASN A 362 -16.22 8.01 11.72
C ASN A 362 -17.32 8.44 10.75
N GLY A 363 -17.50 9.74 10.52
CA GLY A 363 -18.49 10.27 9.57
C GLY A 363 -17.92 10.57 8.19
N LEU A 364 -16.60 10.43 7.99
CA LEU A 364 -15.93 10.77 6.73
C LEU A 364 -16.24 9.72 5.65
N PRO A 365 -16.82 10.10 4.50
CA PRO A 365 -16.92 9.23 3.34
C PRO A 365 -15.53 8.80 2.85
N HIS A 366 -15.34 7.50 2.68
CA HIS A 366 -14.03 6.91 2.37
C HIS A 366 -14.09 5.90 1.23
N SER A 367 -15.29 5.40 0.87
CA SER A 367 -15.53 4.52 -0.27
C SER A 367 -16.49 5.16 -1.25
N GLY A 368 -16.30 4.92 -2.54
CA GLY A 368 -17.33 5.16 -3.55
C GLY A 368 -18.45 4.11 -3.50
N PRO A 369 -19.47 4.23 -4.37
CA PRO A 369 -20.57 3.28 -4.43
C PRO A 369 -20.11 1.84 -4.64
N VAL A 370 -20.60 0.93 -3.84
CA VAL A 370 -20.39 -0.52 -3.97
C VAL A 370 -21.75 -1.16 -4.25
N TYR A 371 -21.84 -1.92 -5.34
CA TYR A 371 -23.07 -2.64 -5.69
C TYR A 371 -23.58 -3.48 -4.52
N GLU A 372 -24.87 -3.35 -4.20
CA GLU A 372 -25.53 -4.08 -3.11
C GLU A 372 -26.60 -5.03 -3.63
N SER A 373 -27.53 -4.51 -4.42
CA SER A 373 -28.65 -5.27 -4.94
C SER A 373 -29.28 -4.60 -6.16
N MET A 374 -30.12 -5.32 -6.87
CA MET A 374 -30.96 -4.78 -7.92
C MET A 374 -32.40 -5.28 -7.81
N LYS A 375 -33.34 -4.52 -8.35
CA LYS A 375 -34.74 -4.89 -8.53
C LYS A 375 -35.15 -4.64 -9.97
N VAL A 376 -35.94 -5.54 -10.52
CA VAL A 376 -36.50 -5.40 -11.88
C VAL A 376 -37.99 -5.05 -11.79
N LYS A 377 -38.41 -4.01 -12.49
CA LYS A 377 -39.81 -3.60 -12.62
C LYS A 377 -40.01 -2.94 -13.97
N ASN A 378 -41.04 -3.39 -14.71
CA ASN A 378 -41.41 -2.83 -16.02
C ASN A 378 -40.22 -2.75 -16.99
N ASN A 379 -39.47 -3.81 -17.16
CA ASN A 379 -38.29 -3.92 -18.05
C ASN A 379 -37.11 -2.99 -17.67
N LYS A 380 -37.14 -2.39 -16.49
CA LYS A 380 -36.07 -1.54 -15.96
C LYS A 380 -35.42 -2.20 -14.75
N VAL A 381 -34.12 -2.06 -14.66
CA VAL A 381 -33.32 -2.46 -13.50
C VAL A 381 -33.06 -1.24 -12.62
N TYR A 382 -33.37 -1.37 -11.34
CA TYR A 382 -33.08 -0.36 -10.30
C TYR A 382 -31.96 -0.88 -9.44
N VAL A 383 -30.85 -0.14 -9.37
CA VAL A 383 -29.60 -0.58 -8.72
C VAL A 383 -29.37 0.16 -7.42
N ASN A 384 -29.20 -0.58 -6.33
CA ASN A 384 -28.87 -0.03 -5.01
C ASN A 384 -27.39 -0.19 -4.69
N PHE A 385 -26.83 0.78 -3.96
CA PHE A 385 -25.42 0.83 -3.60
C PHE A 385 -25.20 1.07 -2.11
N LYS A 386 -24.22 0.36 -1.51
CA LYS A 386 -23.58 0.77 -0.26
C LYS A 386 -22.71 2.00 -0.49
N PHE A 387 -22.38 2.73 0.56
CA PHE A 387 -21.55 3.94 0.54
C PHE A 387 -22.06 5.07 -0.37
N ALA A 388 -23.34 5.11 -0.64
CA ALA A 388 -24.03 6.16 -1.38
C ALA A 388 -25.26 6.67 -0.63
N LYS A 389 -25.12 6.90 0.68
CA LYS A 389 -26.22 7.32 1.56
C LYS A 389 -26.94 8.60 1.07
N ASN A 390 -26.16 9.54 0.51
CA ASN A 390 -26.67 10.81 0.00
C ASN A 390 -27.00 10.76 -1.50
N GLY A 391 -26.86 9.58 -2.14
CA GLY A 391 -27.15 9.35 -3.55
C GLY A 391 -25.92 9.14 -4.42
N VAL A 392 -26.17 8.88 -5.70
CA VAL A 392 -25.17 8.74 -6.74
C VAL A 392 -25.26 9.88 -7.75
N THR A 393 -24.14 10.17 -8.44
CA THR A 393 -24.04 11.23 -9.43
C THR A 393 -23.11 10.85 -10.56
N SER A 394 -23.25 11.45 -11.71
CA SER A 394 -22.29 11.38 -12.82
C SER A 394 -21.49 12.69 -12.99
N TYR A 395 -21.72 13.68 -12.16
CA TYR A 395 -21.24 15.06 -12.38
C TYR A 395 -21.61 15.62 -13.77
N GLY A 396 -22.80 15.26 -14.29
CA GLY A 396 -23.24 15.65 -15.63
C GLY A 396 -22.52 14.94 -16.77
N LYS A 397 -21.63 13.99 -16.48
CA LYS A 397 -21.00 13.15 -17.52
C LYS A 397 -21.99 12.08 -17.99
N PRO A 398 -21.91 11.64 -19.26
CA PRO A 398 -22.71 10.51 -19.73
C PRO A 398 -22.46 9.26 -18.87
N LEU A 399 -23.51 8.63 -18.37
CA LEU A 399 -23.46 7.36 -17.66
C LEU A 399 -23.20 6.24 -18.68
N SER A 400 -21.95 5.87 -18.85
CA SER A 400 -21.51 4.84 -19.79
C SER A 400 -20.91 3.63 -19.08
N GLY A 401 -20.77 2.52 -19.80
CA GLY A 401 -20.14 1.31 -19.29
C GLY A 401 -21.02 0.40 -18.48
N PHE A 402 -22.33 0.64 -18.49
CA PHE A 402 -23.33 -0.29 -17.98
C PHE A 402 -23.79 -1.23 -19.08
N GLU A 403 -23.91 -2.48 -18.75
CA GLU A 403 -24.42 -3.53 -19.64
C GLU A 403 -25.44 -4.39 -18.88
N ILE A 404 -26.50 -4.80 -19.60
CA ILE A 404 -27.54 -5.69 -19.07
C ILE A 404 -27.73 -6.89 -19.99
N ALA A 405 -28.14 -8.03 -19.41
CA ALA A 405 -28.45 -9.26 -20.15
C ALA A 405 -29.71 -9.91 -19.60
N GLY A 406 -30.39 -10.66 -20.46
CA GLY A 406 -31.48 -11.56 -20.12
C GLY A 406 -30.99 -13.00 -19.82
N GLU A 407 -31.89 -13.98 -19.98
CA GLU A 407 -31.62 -15.40 -19.77
C GLU A 407 -30.55 -15.95 -20.74
N ASP A 408 -30.49 -15.39 -21.93
CA ASP A 408 -29.50 -15.71 -22.97
C ASP A 408 -28.06 -15.32 -22.64
N LYS A 409 -27.86 -14.53 -21.56
CA LYS A 409 -26.55 -14.01 -21.11
C LYS A 409 -25.81 -13.17 -22.15
N ILE A 410 -26.52 -12.65 -23.15
CA ILE A 410 -25.95 -11.72 -24.13
C ILE A 410 -26.04 -10.30 -23.56
N PHE A 411 -24.89 -9.68 -23.37
CA PHE A 411 -24.80 -8.36 -22.75
C PHE A 411 -24.94 -7.25 -23.79
N TYR A 412 -25.89 -6.35 -23.56
CA TYR A 412 -26.15 -5.15 -24.35
C TYR A 412 -25.82 -3.91 -23.50
N SER A 413 -25.29 -2.87 -24.15
CA SER A 413 -25.11 -1.57 -23.51
C SER A 413 -26.43 -1.03 -22.97
N ALA A 414 -26.47 -0.63 -21.72
CA ALA A 414 -27.69 -0.13 -21.11
C ALA A 414 -27.81 1.40 -21.24
N ASP A 415 -29.04 1.86 -21.49
CA ASP A 415 -29.44 3.24 -21.22
C ASP A 415 -29.49 3.41 -19.70
N ALA A 416 -28.61 4.26 -19.17
CA ALA A 416 -28.48 4.50 -17.74
C ALA A 416 -28.96 5.90 -17.38
N SER A 417 -29.76 6.00 -16.32
CA SER A 417 -30.22 7.29 -15.77
C SER A 417 -30.20 7.27 -14.25
N ILE A 418 -30.03 8.43 -13.65
CA ILE A 418 -30.24 8.68 -12.22
C ILE A 418 -31.46 9.58 -12.15
N ASP A 419 -32.53 9.11 -11.45
CA ASP A 419 -33.76 9.86 -11.41
C ASP A 419 -33.58 11.25 -10.79
N PRO A 420 -34.07 12.32 -11.45
CA PRO A 420 -34.08 13.66 -10.88
C PRO A 420 -35.06 13.71 -9.70
N HIS A 421 -34.59 14.10 -8.55
CA HIS A 421 -35.14 13.97 -7.23
C HIS A 421 -36.46 14.63 -6.94
N TRP A 422 -36.94 15.49 -7.81
CA TRP A 422 -38.10 16.36 -7.52
C TRP A 422 -39.41 15.61 -7.47
N SER A 423 -39.51 14.45 -8.13
CA SER A 423 -40.77 13.70 -8.26
C SER A 423 -40.84 12.39 -7.48
N ALA A 424 -39.73 11.90 -6.94
CA ALA A 424 -39.61 10.51 -6.50
C ALA A 424 -39.35 10.32 -4.98
N GLY A 425 -39.24 11.40 -4.20
CA GLY A 425 -38.90 11.32 -2.76
C GLY A 425 -37.43 10.96 -2.48
N TRP A 426 -37.05 11.04 -1.22
CA TRP A 426 -35.66 10.84 -0.78
C TRP A 426 -35.13 9.43 -1.03
N GLU A 427 -35.99 8.42 -1.01
CA GLU A 427 -35.63 7.01 -1.17
C GLU A 427 -35.09 6.67 -2.56
N ASN A 428 -35.45 7.45 -3.59
CA ASN A 428 -35.03 7.23 -4.96
C ASN A 428 -33.74 7.97 -5.38
N ARG A 429 -33.15 8.77 -4.51
CA ARG A 429 -31.92 9.55 -4.82
C ARG A 429 -30.69 8.69 -5.05
N SER A 430 -30.66 7.50 -4.51
CA SER A 430 -29.53 6.58 -4.61
C SER A 430 -29.69 5.57 -5.74
N VAL A 431 -30.76 5.64 -6.52
CA VAL A 431 -31.15 4.60 -7.47
C VAL A 431 -30.69 4.93 -8.87
N LEU A 432 -29.80 4.11 -9.39
CA LEU A 432 -29.44 4.07 -10.81
C LEU A 432 -30.48 3.20 -11.54
N THR A 433 -31.01 3.68 -12.66
CA THR A 433 -31.93 2.93 -13.50
C THR A 433 -31.23 2.53 -14.81
N LEU A 434 -31.38 1.25 -15.19
CA LEU A 434 -30.83 0.70 -16.43
C LEU A 434 -31.95 0.08 -17.28
N SER A 435 -31.89 0.25 -18.59
CA SER A 435 -32.79 -0.41 -19.55
C SER A 435 -32.11 -0.63 -20.91
N ASN A 436 -32.65 -1.56 -21.72
CA ASN A 436 -32.31 -1.69 -23.13
C ASN A 436 -33.49 -2.38 -23.83
N LYS A 437 -33.89 -1.88 -25.01
CA LYS A 437 -35.01 -2.42 -25.81
C LYS A 437 -34.84 -3.88 -26.24
N ASN A 438 -33.59 -4.33 -26.38
CA ASN A 438 -33.27 -5.71 -26.76
C ASN A 438 -33.26 -6.67 -25.56
N VAL A 439 -33.42 -6.16 -24.32
CA VAL A 439 -33.44 -6.95 -23.09
C VAL A 439 -34.73 -6.66 -22.31
N PRO A 440 -35.89 -7.17 -22.76
CA PRO A 440 -37.17 -6.87 -22.12
C PRO A 440 -37.30 -7.46 -20.70
N ASN A 441 -36.55 -8.53 -20.41
CA ASN A 441 -36.50 -9.22 -19.11
C ASN A 441 -35.05 -9.27 -18.62
N PRO A 442 -34.49 -8.17 -18.07
CA PRO A 442 -33.13 -8.14 -17.59
C PRO A 442 -32.95 -8.98 -16.32
N LEU A 443 -31.93 -9.83 -16.31
CA LEU A 443 -31.59 -10.69 -15.16
C LEU A 443 -30.21 -10.36 -14.62
N TYR A 444 -29.30 -9.84 -15.45
CA TYR A 444 -27.91 -9.62 -15.12
C TYR A 444 -27.46 -8.23 -15.50
N ILE A 445 -26.63 -7.64 -14.66
CA ILE A 445 -26.00 -6.35 -14.92
C ILE A 445 -24.51 -6.41 -14.67
N ARG A 446 -23.75 -5.57 -15.35
CA ARG A 446 -22.34 -5.30 -15.06
C ARG A 446 -21.98 -3.85 -15.38
N TYR A 447 -20.96 -3.35 -14.68
CA TYR A 447 -20.44 -2.00 -14.84
C TYR A 447 -18.93 -2.00 -14.93
N GLY A 448 -18.39 -1.22 -15.88
CA GLY A 448 -16.96 -1.09 -16.04
C GLY A 448 -16.28 -2.36 -16.52
N TRP A 449 -16.94 -3.20 -17.32
CA TRP A 449 -16.50 -4.56 -17.64
C TRP A 449 -15.60 -4.64 -18.88
N LYS A 450 -14.62 -3.70 -18.94
CA LYS A 450 -13.59 -3.64 -19.99
C LYS A 450 -12.25 -3.25 -19.37
N ASN A 451 -11.14 -3.55 -20.06
CA ASN A 451 -9.81 -3.12 -19.62
C ASN A 451 -9.73 -1.61 -19.52
N TYR A 452 -10.22 -0.89 -20.55
CA TYR A 452 -10.37 0.54 -20.51
C TYR A 452 -11.83 0.96 -20.53
N ILE A 453 -12.16 1.80 -19.59
CA ILE A 453 -13.43 2.51 -19.50
C ILE A 453 -13.21 3.85 -18.80
N LYS A 454 -13.97 4.84 -19.17
CA LYS A 454 -14.03 6.11 -18.45
C LYS A 454 -15.20 6.03 -17.47
N GLY A 455 -14.92 5.67 -16.23
CA GLY A 455 -15.93 5.59 -15.17
C GLY A 455 -16.59 6.93 -14.91
N ALA A 456 -17.91 6.94 -14.75
CA ALA A 456 -18.70 8.15 -14.57
C ALA A 456 -19.75 8.03 -13.46
N LEU A 457 -19.68 6.99 -12.64
CA LEU A 457 -20.58 6.82 -11.48
C LEU A 457 -19.83 7.13 -10.19
N TYR A 458 -20.36 8.03 -9.38
CA TYR A 458 -19.78 8.46 -8.11
C TYR A 458 -20.88 8.53 -7.04
N ASN A 459 -20.49 8.50 -5.77
CA ASN A 459 -21.36 9.06 -4.74
C ASN A 459 -21.32 10.60 -4.79
N VAL A 460 -22.22 11.27 -4.09
CA VAL A 460 -22.29 12.76 -4.09
C VAL A 460 -21.05 13.39 -3.42
N GLU A 461 -20.30 12.63 -2.65
CA GLU A 461 -19.03 13.04 -2.02
C GLU A 461 -17.82 12.98 -2.99
N GLY A 462 -18.03 12.46 -4.20
CA GLY A 462 -17.02 12.50 -5.28
C GLY A 462 -16.13 11.27 -5.37
N LEU A 463 -16.46 10.19 -4.69
CA LEU A 463 -15.71 8.95 -4.78
C LEU A 463 -16.33 8.02 -5.85
N PRO A 464 -15.51 7.47 -6.76
CA PRO A 464 -15.98 6.67 -7.89
C PRO A 464 -16.42 5.26 -7.47
N ALA A 465 -17.40 4.72 -8.19
CA ALA A 465 -17.81 3.32 -8.08
C ALA A 465 -16.75 2.39 -8.71
N SER A 466 -16.56 1.23 -8.09
CA SER A 466 -15.77 0.14 -8.65
C SER A 466 -16.48 -0.53 -9.82
N SER A 467 -15.73 -1.28 -10.65
CA SER A 467 -16.32 -2.30 -11.53
C SER A 467 -17.08 -3.33 -10.71
N PHE A 468 -18.25 -3.75 -11.18
CA PHE A 468 -19.05 -4.80 -10.54
C PHE A 468 -19.87 -5.59 -11.55
N ARG A 469 -20.34 -6.76 -11.13
CA ARG A 469 -21.36 -7.58 -11.81
C ARG A 469 -22.32 -8.20 -10.78
N SER A 470 -23.55 -8.48 -11.20
CA SER A 470 -24.60 -9.07 -10.35
C SER A 470 -24.65 -10.60 -10.39
N TYR A 471 -23.67 -11.27 -10.99
CA TYR A 471 -23.65 -12.71 -11.28
C TYR A 471 -22.25 -13.29 -11.06
N ASP A 472 -22.16 -14.63 -10.94
CA ASP A 472 -20.91 -15.37 -10.72
C ASP A 472 -20.57 -16.41 -11.81
N PHE A 473 -21.29 -16.42 -12.93
CA PHE A 473 -20.90 -17.23 -14.09
C PHE A 473 -19.92 -16.45 -14.98
N ASP A 474 -19.04 -17.17 -15.69
CA ASP A 474 -18.12 -16.66 -16.72
C ASP A 474 -18.55 -17.13 -18.10
#